data_a428f1af62819a837090d33a1f2b1749
#
_entry.id   a428f1af62819a837090d33a1f2b1749
#
_cell.length_a   1.000
_cell.length_b   1.000
_cell.length_c   1.000
_cell.angle_alpha   90.00
_cell.angle_beta   90.00
_cell.angle_gamma   90.00
#
_symmetry.space_group_name_H-M   'P 1'
#
loop_
_entity.id
_entity.type
_entity.pdbx_description
1 polymer ?
#
loop_
_entity_poly.entity_id
_entity_poly.type
_entity_poly.pdbx_seq_one_letter_code
_entity_poly.pdbx_strand_id
1 'polypeptide(L)'
;LSSELDFNLMFSQHGHLTLAHSDRAMITMQERAEVNKLLGINSSVVGVERIRELCPQLDLSDRPAYPIMGALYHPPGGIIRHDAVVWGFARAADRLGVEIHSNTEVTGFERSGDRITAVETSRGRVECGQVVSATAGWSSLVGRLVGLRLPITTHILQAFVTEPVKPFLDVVLVSSQLHVYVSQTDRGEFLIGAEIEPYTTYNGQGTLS
;
A
#
# COMPACT_ATOMS: atom_id res chain seq x y z
N LEU A 1 -10.38 6.51 12.62
CA LEU A 1 -9.13 7.24 12.36
C LEU A 1 -9.40 8.68 11.91
N SER A 2 -10.30 8.96 10.91
CA SER A 2 -10.63 10.34 10.53
C SER A 2 -11.12 11.18 11.69
N SER A 3 -12.00 10.62 12.53
CA SER A 3 -12.52 11.27 13.74
C SER A 3 -11.44 11.50 14.80
N GLU A 4 -10.50 10.56 14.96
CA GLU A 4 -9.40 10.66 15.93
C GLU A 4 -8.38 11.72 15.51
N LEU A 5 -8.09 11.81 14.20
CA LEU A 5 -7.16 12.78 13.67
C LEU A 5 -7.80 14.16 13.43
N ASP A 6 -9.12 14.25 13.51
CA ASP A 6 -9.88 15.44 13.09
C ASP A 6 -9.45 15.90 11.68
N PHE A 7 -9.41 14.93 10.75
CA PHE A 7 -8.94 15.12 9.39
C PHE A 7 -9.62 14.16 8.42
N ASN A 8 -10.15 14.67 7.32
CA ASN A 8 -10.75 13.82 6.29
C ASN A 8 -9.67 13.05 5.50
N LEU A 9 -9.63 11.74 5.69
CA LEU A 9 -8.67 10.86 5.03
C LEU A 9 -9.09 10.48 3.59
N MET A 10 -10.20 11.02 3.11
CA MET A 10 -10.72 10.77 1.76
C MET A 10 -10.82 9.26 1.45
N PHE A 11 -11.45 8.52 2.35
CA PHE A 11 -11.73 7.12 2.14
C PHE A 11 -13.03 6.94 1.35
N SER A 12 -12.93 6.33 0.17
CA SER A 12 -14.05 5.96 -0.69
C SER A 12 -14.26 4.45 -0.61
N GLN A 13 -15.38 4.05 0.00
CA GLN A 13 -15.71 2.64 0.18
C GLN A 13 -16.37 2.09 -1.08
N HIS A 14 -15.64 1.30 -1.85
CA HIS A 14 -16.08 0.75 -3.13
C HIS A 14 -16.20 -0.78 -3.13
N GLY A 15 -15.71 -1.43 -2.07
CA GLY A 15 -15.49 -2.87 -2.07
C GLY A 15 -14.18 -3.27 -2.74
N HIS A 16 -13.77 -4.51 -2.47
CA HIS A 16 -12.52 -5.06 -2.99
C HIS A 16 -12.74 -6.51 -3.40
N LEU A 17 -12.33 -6.86 -4.62
CA LEU A 17 -12.36 -8.21 -5.19
C LEU A 17 -10.93 -8.71 -5.39
N THR A 18 -10.57 -9.79 -4.70
CA THR A 18 -9.35 -10.55 -5.02
C THR A 18 -9.76 -11.72 -5.91
N LEU A 19 -9.37 -11.68 -7.18
CA LEU A 19 -9.77 -12.64 -8.20
C LEU A 19 -9.01 -13.97 -8.06
N ALA A 20 -9.73 -15.08 -8.23
CA ALA A 20 -9.18 -16.43 -8.26
C ALA A 20 -9.22 -16.99 -9.69
N HIS A 21 -8.11 -17.56 -10.13
CA HIS A 21 -7.93 -18.11 -11.47
C HIS A 21 -7.60 -19.60 -11.46
N SER A 22 -7.76 -20.28 -10.32
CA SER A 22 -7.54 -21.72 -10.17
C SER A 22 -8.29 -22.25 -8.95
N ASP A 23 -8.53 -23.58 -8.92
CA ASP A 23 -9.13 -24.25 -7.76
C ASP A 23 -8.31 -24.04 -6.49
N ARG A 24 -6.99 -24.07 -6.59
CA ARG A 24 -6.12 -23.78 -5.45
C ARG A 24 -6.29 -22.36 -4.93
N ALA A 25 -6.42 -21.38 -5.82
CA ALA A 25 -6.70 -20.00 -5.41
C ALA A 25 -8.06 -19.90 -4.71
N MET A 26 -9.08 -20.62 -5.21
CA MET A 26 -10.41 -20.65 -4.57
C MET A 26 -10.34 -21.24 -3.15
N ILE A 27 -9.60 -22.34 -2.96
CA ILE A 27 -9.38 -22.92 -1.62
C ILE A 27 -8.71 -21.91 -0.69
N THR A 28 -7.64 -21.26 -1.14
CA THR A 28 -6.94 -20.23 -0.34
C THR A 28 -7.85 -19.07 0.02
N MET A 29 -8.75 -18.67 -0.87
CA MET A 29 -9.73 -17.61 -0.58
C MET A 29 -10.79 -18.03 0.42
N GLN A 30 -11.21 -19.30 0.39
CA GLN A 30 -12.10 -19.86 1.42
C GLN A 30 -11.44 -19.85 2.80
N GLU A 31 -10.20 -20.33 2.90
CA GLU A 31 -9.43 -20.29 4.14
C GLU A 31 -9.28 -18.85 4.66
N ARG A 32 -8.97 -17.90 3.79
CA ARG A 32 -8.90 -16.48 4.13
C ARG A 32 -10.24 -15.92 4.61
N ALA A 33 -11.34 -16.28 3.95
CA ALA A 33 -12.68 -15.85 4.36
C ALA A 33 -13.02 -16.33 5.77
N GLU A 34 -12.70 -17.60 6.10
CA GLU A 34 -12.92 -18.14 7.45
C GLU A 34 -12.05 -17.44 8.50
N VAL A 35 -10.77 -17.19 8.22
CA VAL A 35 -9.90 -16.43 9.14
C VAL A 35 -10.43 -15.01 9.32
N ASN A 36 -10.84 -14.35 8.25
CA ASN A 36 -11.41 -13.00 8.30
C ASN A 36 -12.67 -12.97 9.18
N LYS A 37 -13.55 -13.97 9.04
CA LYS A 37 -14.76 -14.11 9.83
C LYS A 37 -14.44 -14.26 11.32
N LEU A 38 -13.44 -15.06 11.69
CA LEU A 38 -12.99 -15.18 13.07
C LEU A 38 -12.45 -13.86 13.64
N LEU A 39 -11.88 -13.01 12.80
CA LEU A 39 -11.39 -11.67 13.16
C LEU A 39 -12.47 -10.58 13.09
N GLY A 40 -13.71 -10.93 12.80
CA GLY A 40 -14.82 -9.96 12.65
C GLY A 40 -14.73 -9.13 11.36
N ILE A 41 -13.93 -9.56 10.38
CA ILE A 41 -13.76 -8.87 9.09
C ILE A 41 -14.81 -9.39 8.12
N ASN A 42 -15.64 -8.50 7.59
CA ASN A 42 -16.66 -8.85 6.60
C ASN A 42 -16.01 -9.13 5.24
N SER A 43 -15.85 -10.40 4.92
CA SER A 43 -15.44 -10.87 3.59
C SER A 43 -16.03 -12.24 3.31
N SER A 44 -16.28 -12.54 2.04
CA SER A 44 -16.85 -13.81 1.59
C SER A 44 -16.35 -14.20 0.22
N VAL A 45 -16.30 -15.51 -0.03
CA VAL A 45 -16.02 -16.01 -1.38
C VAL A 45 -17.29 -15.89 -2.22
N VAL A 46 -17.13 -15.37 -3.43
CA VAL A 46 -18.20 -15.17 -4.41
C VAL A 46 -17.90 -15.84 -5.73
N GLY A 47 -18.93 -16.38 -6.37
CA GLY A 47 -18.82 -16.96 -7.72
C GLY A 47 -18.94 -15.90 -8.83
N VAL A 48 -18.78 -16.36 -10.06
CA VAL A 48 -18.76 -15.51 -11.27
C VAL A 48 -20.03 -14.68 -11.45
N GLU A 49 -21.21 -15.19 -11.03
CA GLU A 49 -22.47 -14.45 -11.14
C GLU A 49 -22.45 -13.19 -10.26
N ARG A 50 -21.96 -13.32 -9.04
CA ARG A 50 -21.85 -12.15 -8.16
C ARG A 50 -20.76 -11.17 -8.62
N ILE A 51 -19.66 -11.67 -9.22
CA ILE A 51 -18.64 -10.82 -9.81
C ILE A 51 -19.22 -10.02 -10.99
N ARG A 52 -20.07 -10.65 -11.82
CA ARG A 52 -20.75 -9.98 -12.94
C ARG A 52 -21.63 -8.82 -12.49
N GLU A 53 -22.31 -8.98 -11.37
CA GLU A 53 -23.12 -7.92 -10.78
C GLU A 53 -22.27 -6.75 -10.24
N LEU A 54 -21.14 -7.06 -9.59
CA LEU A 54 -20.25 -6.08 -8.99
C LEU A 54 -19.36 -5.37 -10.00
N CYS A 55 -18.96 -6.06 -11.07
CA CYS A 55 -18.07 -5.56 -12.10
C CYS A 55 -18.45 -6.15 -13.47
N PRO A 56 -19.49 -5.64 -14.13
CA PRO A 56 -19.96 -6.16 -15.42
C PRO A 56 -18.98 -5.98 -16.56
N GLN A 57 -17.91 -5.21 -16.38
CA GLN A 57 -16.87 -4.95 -17.38
C GLN A 57 -15.84 -6.09 -17.49
N LEU A 58 -15.78 -7.00 -16.53
CA LEU A 58 -14.84 -8.13 -16.57
C LEU A 58 -15.27 -9.18 -17.59
N ASP A 59 -14.33 -9.66 -18.38
CA ASP A 59 -14.52 -10.86 -19.19
C ASP A 59 -14.50 -12.10 -18.28
N LEU A 60 -15.68 -12.65 -18.01
CA LEU A 60 -15.88 -13.83 -17.19
C LEU A 60 -16.04 -15.12 -18.01
N SER A 61 -15.67 -15.08 -19.29
CA SER A 61 -15.67 -16.27 -20.16
C SER A 61 -14.46 -17.16 -19.86
N ASP A 62 -14.42 -18.31 -20.49
CA ASP A 62 -13.29 -19.26 -20.45
C ASP A 62 -12.23 -18.98 -21.52
N ARG A 63 -12.38 -17.91 -22.31
CA ARG A 63 -11.45 -17.53 -23.40
C ARG A 63 -10.10 -16.98 -22.91
N PRO A 64 -10.01 -16.17 -21.81
CA PRO A 64 -8.73 -15.73 -21.29
C PRO A 64 -7.82 -16.88 -20.89
N ALA A 65 -6.50 -16.70 -21.01
CA ALA A 65 -5.51 -17.69 -20.57
C ALA A 65 -5.62 -18.05 -19.07
N TYR A 66 -6.15 -17.14 -18.28
CA TYR A 66 -6.43 -17.31 -16.86
C TYR A 66 -7.89 -16.90 -16.58
N PRO A 67 -8.87 -17.80 -16.82
CA PRO A 67 -10.28 -17.52 -16.56
C PRO A 67 -10.53 -17.20 -15.08
N ILE A 68 -11.48 -16.33 -14.81
CA ILE A 68 -11.89 -16.01 -13.44
C ILE A 68 -12.88 -17.06 -12.94
N MET A 69 -12.53 -17.79 -11.90
CA MET A 69 -13.36 -18.85 -11.28
C MET A 69 -14.20 -18.32 -10.13
N GLY A 70 -13.79 -17.24 -9.49
CA GLY A 70 -14.44 -16.64 -8.35
C GLY A 70 -13.58 -15.53 -7.77
N ALA A 71 -13.95 -15.02 -6.62
CA ALA A 71 -13.21 -13.99 -5.91
C ALA A 71 -13.45 -14.04 -4.41
N LEU A 72 -12.52 -13.50 -3.63
CA LEU A 72 -12.79 -13.04 -2.27
C LEU A 72 -13.29 -11.60 -2.35
N TYR A 73 -14.51 -11.39 -1.92
CA TYR A 73 -15.14 -10.08 -1.86
C TYR A 73 -15.08 -9.51 -0.44
N HIS A 74 -14.58 -8.30 -0.32
CA HIS A 74 -14.52 -7.54 0.92
C HIS A 74 -15.32 -6.22 0.76
N PRO A 75 -16.63 -6.20 1.12
CA PRO A 75 -17.48 -5.02 0.95
C PRO A 75 -16.98 -3.75 1.62
N PRO A 76 -16.37 -3.80 2.84
CA PRO A 76 -15.81 -2.61 3.49
C PRO A 76 -14.52 -2.08 2.85
N GLY A 77 -13.96 -2.79 1.87
CA GLY A 77 -12.76 -2.35 1.15
C GLY A 77 -13.00 -1.07 0.36
N GLY A 78 -11.93 -0.41 0.00
CA GLY A 78 -12.03 0.83 -0.77
C GLY A 78 -10.69 1.48 -1.04
N ILE A 79 -10.73 2.72 -1.49
CA ILE A 79 -9.58 3.54 -1.82
C ILE A 79 -9.41 4.60 -0.75
N ILE A 80 -8.20 4.77 -0.25
CA ILE A 80 -7.84 5.86 0.67
C ILE A 80 -6.74 6.71 0.04
N ARG A 81 -6.81 8.01 0.23
CA ARG A 81 -5.76 8.92 -0.19
C ARG A 81 -4.58 8.83 0.78
N HIS A 82 -3.49 8.22 0.34
CA HIS A 82 -2.29 8.02 1.17
C HIS A 82 -1.68 9.34 1.66
N ASP A 83 -1.68 10.37 0.83
CA ASP A 83 -1.26 11.72 1.18
C ASP A 83 -2.14 12.31 2.30
N ALA A 84 -3.47 12.18 2.22
CA ALA A 84 -4.37 12.63 3.27
C ALA A 84 -4.12 11.91 4.61
N VAL A 85 -3.78 10.62 4.59
CA VAL A 85 -3.39 9.87 5.80
C VAL A 85 -2.13 10.47 6.42
N VAL A 86 -1.08 10.68 5.62
CA VAL A 86 0.18 11.27 6.09
C VAL A 86 -0.05 12.67 6.67
N TRP A 87 -0.83 13.51 5.99
CA TRP A 87 -1.14 14.85 6.45
C TRP A 87 -1.99 14.85 7.73
N GLY A 88 -2.93 13.92 7.84
CA GLY A 88 -3.73 13.76 9.06
C GLY A 88 -2.87 13.44 10.28
N PHE A 89 -1.96 12.48 10.16
CA PHE A 89 -1.00 12.16 11.22
C PHE A 89 -0.03 13.29 11.50
N ALA A 90 0.52 13.94 10.48
CA ALA A 90 1.44 15.05 10.65
C ALA A 90 0.79 16.21 11.42
N ARG A 91 -0.44 16.61 11.05
CA ARG A 91 -1.18 17.64 11.77
C ARG A 91 -1.51 17.26 13.21
N ALA A 92 -1.84 15.99 13.44
CA ALA A 92 -2.10 15.53 14.80
C ALA A 92 -0.83 15.55 15.65
N ALA A 93 0.31 15.14 15.09
CA ALA A 93 1.61 15.20 15.75
C ALA A 93 2.03 16.66 16.07
N ASP A 94 1.88 17.57 15.11
CA ASP A 94 2.16 19.01 15.29
C ASP A 94 1.33 19.60 16.44
N ARG A 95 0.03 19.28 16.52
CA ARG A 95 -0.84 19.70 17.64
C ARG A 95 -0.35 19.20 19.01
N LEU A 96 0.39 18.10 19.03
CA LEU A 96 1.01 17.55 20.24
C LEU A 96 2.41 18.10 20.51
N GLY A 97 2.87 19.08 19.72
CA GLY A 97 4.16 19.74 19.88
C GLY A 97 5.33 19.00 19.23
N VAL A 98 5.05 18.06 18.33
CA VAL A 98 6.12 17.38 17.56
C VAL A 98 6.62 18.29 16.46
N GLU A 99 7.93 18.56 16.44
CA GLU A 99 8.57 19.28 15.36
C GLU A 99 8.76 18.41 14.14
N ILE A 100 8.28 18.82 12.98
CA ILE A 100 8.36 18.10 11.72
C ILE A 100 9.27 18.85 10.75
N HIS A 101 10.43 18.28 10.44
CA HIS A 101 11.40 18.85 9.52
C HIS A 101 11.36 18.12 8.17
N SER A 102 10.50 18.57 7.26
CA SER A 102 10.45 18.06 5.90
C SER A 102 11.69 18.48 5.09
N ASN A 103 12.02 17.73 4.02
CA ASN A 103 13.19 17.95 3.18
C ASN A 103 14.51 18.02 3.99
N THR A 104 14.63 17.18 5.02
CA THR A 104 15.77 17.10 5.91
C THR A 104 16.27 15.66 5.93
N GLU A 105 17.36 15.42 5.24
CA GLU A 105 17.95 14.09 5.09
C GLU A 105 18.84 13.79 6.30
N VAL A 106 18.71 12.57 6.86
CA VAL A 106 19.63 12.05 7.88
C VAL A 106 20.89 11.55 7.19
N THR A 107 22.03 12.15 7.52
CA THR A 107 23.32 11.85 6.92
C THR A 107 24.25 11.05 7.82
N GLY A 108 23.99 11.05 9.14
CA GLY A 108 24.82 10.33 10.11
C GLY A 108 24.27 10.37 11.52
N PHE A 109 25.03 9.78 12.42
CA PHE A 109 24.71 9.76 13.85
C PHE A 109 25.99 9.95 14.67
N GLU A 110 25.92 10.83 15.69
CA GLU A 110 26.97 10.90 16.71
C GLU A 110 26.73 9.87 17.81
N ARG A 111 27.82 9.29 18.31
CA ARG A 111 27.77 8.28 19.35
C ARG A 111 28.71 8.61 20.51
N SER A 112 28.28 8.27 21.70
CA SER A 112 29.13 8.21 22.88
C SER A 112 29.04 6.79 23.47
N GLY A 113 30.10 5.99 23.27
CA GLY A 113 30.04 4.55 23.56
C GLY A 113 28.97 3.86 22.70
N ASP A 114 28.04 3.17 23.35
CA ASP A 114 26.96 2.44 22.71
C ASP A 114 25.65 3.26 22.53
N ARG A 115 25.68 4.53 22.84
CA ARG A 115 24.51 5.40 22.78
C ARG A 115 24.63 6.41 21.63
N ILE A 116 23.51 6.62 20.91
CA ILE A 116 23.39 7.73 19.99
C ILE A 116 23.08 8.99 20.81
N THR A 117 23.81 10.07 20.53
CA THR A 117 23.67 11.35 21.22
C THR A 117 23.14 12.46 20.33
N ALA A 118 23.31 12.32 19.02
CA ALA A 118 22.76 13.26 18.05
C ALA A 118 22.52 12.59 16.69
N VAL A 119 21.65 13.21 15.91
CA VAL A 119 21.41 12.91 14.49
C VAL A 119 22.02 14.01 13.65
N GLU A 120 22.87 13.65 12.69
CA GLU A 120 23.39 14.56 11.69
C GLU A 120 22.42 14.63 10.51
N THR A 121 22.11 15.82 10.05
CA THR A 121 21.16 16.03 8.96
C THR A 121 21.73 17.02 7.93
N SER A 122 21.11 17.04 6.75
CA SER A 122 21.41 18.02 5.69
C SER A 122 21.14 19.48 6.12
N ARG A 123 20.48 19.71 7.25
CA ARG A 123 20.16 21.04 7.78
C ARG A 123 20.76 21.32 9.16
N GLY A 124 21.66 20.47 9.61
CA GLY A 124 22.33 20.65 10.88
C GLY A 124 22.17 19.45 11.80
N ARG A 125 22.61 19.61 13.02
CA ARG A 125 22.69 18.60 14.06
C ARG A 125 21.52 18.70 15.01
N VAL A 126 20.91 17.57 15.36
CA VAL A 126 19.81 17.46 16.33
C VAL A 126 20.24 16.57 17.48
N GLU A 127 20.31 17.10 18.71
CA GLU A 127 20.58 16.31 19.91
C GLU A 127 19.40 15.41 20.27
N CYS A 128 19.67 14.20 20.69
CA CYS A 128 18.64 13.24 21.05
C CYS A 128 19.11 12.23 22.10
N GLY A 129 18.20 11.72 22.91
CA GLY A 129 18.45 10.61 23.84
C GLY A 129 18.13 9.24 23.23
N GLN A 130 17.27 9.20 22.24
CA GLN A 130 16.83 8.00 21.54
C GLN A 130 16.49 8.33 20.08
N VAL A 131 16.67 7.35 19.20
CA VAL A 131 16.29 7.47 17.78
C VAL A 131 15.40 6.29 17.41
N VAL A 132 14.29 6.57 16.74
CA VAL A 132 13.44 5.58 16.09
C VAL A 132 13.53 5.74 14.58
N SER A 133 13.96 4.70 13.88
CA SER A 133 13.99 4.68 12.42
C SER A 133 12.68 4.08 11.90
N ALA A 134 11.90 4.88 11.17
CA ALA A 134 10.67 4.47 10.49
C ALA A 134 10.78 4.75 8.98
N THR A 135 11.90 4.35 8.37
CA THR A 135 12.32 4.73 7.02
C THR A 135 11.95 3.70 5.94
N ALA A 136 11.06 2.75 6.26
CA ALA A 136 10.51 1.76 5.33
C ALA A 136 11.59 1.15 4.41
N GLY A 137 11.50 1.35 3.10
CA GLY A 137 12.46 0.83 2.13
C GLY A 137 13.91 1.28 2.34
N TRP A 138 14.15 2.41 2.99
CA TRP A 138 15.51 2.92 3.28
C TRP A 138 16.09 2.43 4.61
N SER A 139 15.37 1.59 5.36
CA SER A 139 15.80 1.13 6.69
C SER A 139 17.19 0.50 6.71
N SER A 140 17.55 -0.28 5.67
CA SER A 140 18.89 -0.88 5.57
C SER A 140 19.99 0.15 5.33
N LEU A 141 19.69 1.26 4.63
CA LEU A 141 20.65 2.34 4.43
C LEU A 141 20.88 3.10 5.73
N VAL A 142 19.81 3.49 6.42
CA VAL A 142 19.90 4.19 7.70
C VAL A 142 20.56 3.30 8.77
N GLY A 143 20.24 2.00 8.80
CA GLY A 143 20.87 1.04 9.71
C GLY A 143 22.40 0.96 9.52
N ARG A 144 22.90 1.04 8.27
CA ARG A 144 24.34 1.04 7.98
C ARG A 144 25.08 2.25 8.57
N LEU A 145 24.42 3.39 8.68
CA LEU A 145 25.03 4.59 9.30
C LEU A 145 25.41 4.37 10.77
N VAL A 146 24.81 3.39 11.43
CA VAL A 146 25.12 2.99 12.83
C VAL A 146 25.78 1.61 12.90
N GLY A 147 26.18 1.03 11.77
CA GLY A 147 26.85 -0.27 11.72
C GLY A 147 25.90 -1.48 11.83
N LEU A 148 24.59 -1.29 11.72
CA LEU A 148 23.62 -2.37 11.74
C LEU A 148 23.39 -2.92 10.34
N ARG A 149 23.36 -4.26 10.24
CA ARG A 149 22.93 -4.97 9.02
C ARG A 149 21.52 -5.49 9.22
N LEU A 150 20.56 -4.87 8.56
CA LEU A 150 19.17 -5.32 8.56
C LEU A 150 18.92 -6.25 7.36
N PRO A 151 18.19 -7.37 7.55
CA PRO A 151 17.84 -8.28 6.46
C PRO A 151 16.65 -7.75 5.65
N ILE A 152 16.76 -6.52 5.16
CA ILE A 152 15.73 -5.83 4.38
C ILE A 152 16.31 -5.52 3.01
N THR A 153 15.63 -5.99 1.96
CA THR A 153 15.89 -5.63 0.57
C THR A 153 14.74 -4.81 0.02
N THR A 154 15.04 -3.88 -0.87
CA THR A 154 14.06 -2.95 -1.41
C THR A 154 13.90 -3.17 -2.90
N HIS A 155 12.66 -3.32 -3.33
CA HIS A 155 12.26 -3.45 -4.72
C HIS A 155 11.32 -2.31 -5.10
N ILE A 156 11.39 -1.88 -6.35
CA ILE A 156 10.46 -0.90 -6.89
C ILE A 156 9.14 -1.59 -7.24
N LEU A 157 8.04 -0.93 -6.91
CA LEU A 157 6.70 -1.22 -7.41
C LEU A 157 6.33 -0.13 -8.41
N GLN A 158 5.83 -0.53 -9.57
CA GLN A 158 5.35 0.40 -10.58
C GLN A 158 3.85 0.59 -10.45
N ALA A 159 3.42 1.83 -10.62
CA ALA A 159 2.00 2.19 -10.71
C ALA A 159 1.81 3.21 -11.83
N PHE A 160 0.71 3.06 -12.55
CA PHE A 160 0.32 3.91 -13.67
C PHE A 160 -0.99 4.59 -13.36
N VAL A 161 -1.11 5.84 -13.76
CA VAL A 161 -2.34 6.61 -13.68
C VAL A 161 -2.71 7.05 -15.09
N THR A 162 -3.94 6.77 -15.50
CA THR A 162 -4.43 7.15 -16.83
C THR A 162 -4.98 8.57 -16.86
N GLU A 163 -5.25 9.08 -18.04
CA GLU A 163 -6.18 10.19 -18.21
C GLU A 163 -7.56 9.82 -17.62
N PRO A 164 -8.31 10.80 -17.10
CA PRO A 164 -9.61 10.54 -16.52
C PRO A 164 -10.64 10.17 -17.59
N VAL A 165 -11.44 9.17 -17.28
CA VAL A 165 -12.62 8.80 -18.05
C VAL A 165 -13.84 8.81 -17.16
N LYS A 166 -15.05 8.78 -17.73
CA LYS A 166 -16.27 8.69 -16.91
C LYS A 166 -16.17 7.50 -15.95
N PRO A 167 -16.38 7.67 -14.64
CA PRO A 167 -16.36 6.57 -13.68
C PRO A 167 -17.34 5.47 -14.04
N PHE A 168 -16.87 4.22 -14.00
CA PHE A 168 -17.68 3.02 -14.27
C PHE A 168 -17.19 1.77 -13.51
N LEU A 169 -16.01 1.84 -12.89
CA LEU A 169 -15.45 0.75 -12.10
C LEU A 169 -15.60 1.07 -10.61
N ASP A 170 -16.61 0.47 -9.97
CA ASP A 170 -16.96 0.78 -8.59
C ASP A 170 -16.17 -0.05 -7.56
N VAL A 171 -15.47 -1.12 -7.98
CA VAL A 171 -14.74 -2.01 -7.08
C VAL A 171 -13.24 -1.98 -7.35
N VAL A 172 -12.45 -2.18 -6.31
CA VAL A 172 -11.02 -2.42 -6.45
C VAL A 172 -10.80 -3.86 -6.87
N LEU A 173 -10.08 -4.07 -7.95
CA LEU A 173 -9.75 -5.40 -8.48
C LEU A 173 -8.30 -5.75 -8.19
N VAL A 174 -8.06 -6.96 -7.72
CA VAL A 174 -6.71 -7.51 -7.52
C VAL A 174 -6.63 -8.91 -8.11
N SER A 175 -5.60 -9.18 -8.89
CA SER A 175 -5.28 -10.51 -9.37
C SER A 175 -3.87 -10.88 -8.95
N SER A 176 -3.74 -11.82 -8.02
CA SER A 176 -2.43 -12.35 -7.63
C SER A 176 -1.79 -13.19 -8.74
N GLN A 177 -2.58 -13.79 -9.64
CA GLN A 177 -2.09 -14.56 -10.78
C GLN A 177 -1.42 -13.66 -11.83
N LEU A 178 -1.97 -12.47 -12.03
CA LEU A 178 -1.46 -11.50 -12.98
C LEU A 178 -0.56 -10.43 -12.35
N HIS A 179 -0.36 -10.51 -11.02
CA HIS A 179 0.40 -9.54 -10.25
C HIS A 179 -0.03 -8.08 -10.50
N VAL A 180 -1.35 -7.86 -10.61
CA VAL A 180 -1.93 -6.56 -10.93
C VAL A 180 -3.05 -6.20 -9.99
N TYR A 181 -3.17 -4.92 -9.69
CA TYR A 181 -4.38 -4.33 -9.13
C TYR A 181 -4.87 -3.18 -10.01
N VAL A 182 -6.18 -2.98 -10.01
CA VAL A 182 -6.83 -1.92 -10.78
C VAL A 182 -7.91 -1.29 -9.91
N SER A 183 -7.93 0.04 -9.88
CA SER A 183 -9.02 0.80 -9.28
C SER A 183 -9.28 2.06 -10.10
N GLN A 184 -10.47 2.63 -9.97
CA GLN A 184 -10.80 3.90 -10.58
C GLN A 184 -11.02 4.94 -9.48
N THR A 185 -10.42 6.11 -9.62
CA THR A 185 -10.56 7.22 -8.67
C THR A 185 -11.90 7.92 -8.85
N ASP A 186 -12.32 8.70 -7.85
CA ASP A 186 -13.55 9.51 -7.92
C ASP A 186 -13.50 10.56 -9.06
N ARG A 187 -12.30 10.91 -9.53
CA ARG A 187 -12.10 11.82 -10.67
C ARG A 187 -12.08 11.12 -12.03
N GLY A 188 -12.04 9.77 -12.03
CA GLY A 188 -12.13 8.95 -13.22
C GLY A 188 -10.82 8.38 -13.73
N GLU A 189 -9.66 8.71 -13.15
CA GLU A 189 -8.40 8.08 -13.51
C GLU A 189 -8.37 6.61 -13.08
N PHE A 190 -7.84 5.73 -13.91
CA PHE A 190 -7.45 4.40 -13.47
C PHE A 190 -6.09 4.44 -12.81
N LEU A 191 -6.00 3.84 -11.63
CA LEU A 191 -4.76 3.47 -10.99
C LEU A 191 -4.51 2.00 -11.22
N ILE A 192 -3.42 1.68 -11.90
CA ILE A 192 -3.01 0.32 -12.24
C ILE A 192 -1.64 0.10 -11.62
N GLY A 193 -1.54 -0.80 -10.66
CA GLY A 193 -0.26 -1.25 -10.12
C GLY A 193 0.08 -2.62 -10.67
N ALA A 194 1.32 -2.79 -11.05
CA ALA A 194 1.83 -4.01 -11.65
C ALA A 194 3.06 -4.50 -10.91
N GLU A 195 3.65 -5.55 -11.40
CA GLU A 195 4.67 -6.40 -10.86
C GLU A 195 5.83 -5.70 -10.13
N ILE A 196 6.44 -6.43 -9.19
CA ILE A 196 7.67 -6.03 -8.50
C ILE A 196 8.85 -6.16 -9.45
N GLU A 197 9.63 -5.12 -9.61
CA GLU A 197 10.89 -5.18 -10.33
C GLU A 197 11.84 -6.22 -9.71
N PRO A 198 12.48 -7.08 -10.51
CA PRO A 198 13.24 -8.22 -10.00
C PRO A 198 14.56 -7.84 -9.31
N TYR A 199 15.02 -6.62 -9.47
CA TYR A 199 16.27 -6.14 -8.88
C TYR A 199 16.06 -5.21 -7.70
N THR A 200 17.02 -5.25 -6.77
CA THR A 200 17.03 -4.37 -5.60
C THR A 200 17.53 -2.99 -6.00
N THR A 201 16.79 -1.95 -5.69
CA THR A 201 17.21 -0.57 -5.95
C THR A 201 16.55 0.41 -4.97
N TYR A 202 17.24 1.52 -4.73
CA TYR A 202 16.73 2.67 -3.97
C TYR A 202 16.39 3.87 -4.88
N ASN A 203 16.49 3.69 -6.18
CA ASN A 203 16.09 4.70 -7.15
C ASN A 203 14.56 4.67 -7.33
N GLY A 204 13.89 5.79 -7.11
CA GLY A 204 12.45 5.95 -7.31
C GLY A 204 12.03 6.15 -8.77
N GLN A 205 12.96 6.14 -9.71
CA GLN A 205 12.66 6.18 -11.15
C GLN A 205 12.47 4.75 -11.67
N GLY A 206 11.27 4.45 -12.15
CA GLY A 206 10.97 3.18 -12.79
C GLY A 206 11.73 3.00 -14.11
N THR A 207 11.82 1.78 -14.57
CA THR A 207 12.27 1.44 -15.93
C THR A 207 11.06 1.35 -16.86
N LEU A 208 11.20 1.82 -18.08
CA LEU A 208 10.27 1.52 -19.15
C LEU A 208 10.64 0.13 -19.70
N SER A 209 10.05 -0.92 -19.14
CA SER A 209 10.19 -2.29 -19.63
C SER A 209 8.90 -2.74 -20.29
#